data_85571a9680454039e259266f89cd938c
#
_entry.id   85571a9680454039e259266f89cd938c
#
_cell.length_a   1.000
_cell.length_b   1.000
_cell.length_c   1.000
_cell.angle_alpha   90.00
_cell.angle_beta   90.00
_cell.angle_gamma   90.00
#
_symmetry.space_group_name_H-M   'P 1'
#
loop_
_entity.id
_entity.type
_entity.pdbx_description
1 polymer ?
#
loop_
_entity_poly.entity_id
_entity_poly.type
_entity_poly.pdbx_seq_one_letter_code
_entity_poly.pdbx_strand_id
1 'polypeptide(L)'
;MYKRQVYTFDEKYKAGLLSNMDKAYETRRLFLKEKCKTFTLEKEIRDLDVGSLGERNVLNKIYDALVRKYNLSTSTTDNKLRFMAAGYQFGDEIIGHALYGEYVRTDMVAESTTYYTTRKLVNTHKHGIELLHSVDAIKSTIGMQSAKVKTILERLFRRGGSSYKKLLLLDISEFYAFIINNEHRLKEEFREVTAGMNTQMTLPLNPKKSIFHIPEQDFYKYDPGVKNEVEYLTNAYHDYTSGYATSLVRSTSEMLFEQFCESRDDIEWVYKNGDTGQQYFSIVYRDGLQNQWLFYADYIIMKKDGTVWVIETKGGETKGKDKNIDIQIENKFNAFKNYAAEHSLHWGFVRDKDNQLYINNTEFAHDMSDDHWVPLSQEF
;
A
#
# COMPACT_ATOMS: atom_id res chain seq x y z
N MET A 1 31.49 -14.16 -27.62
CA MET A 1 32.07 -12.80 -27.82
C MET A 1 30.94 -11.88 -28.30
N TYR A 2 30.28 -11.17 -27.41
CA TYR A 2 29.18 -10.27 -27.77
C TYR A 2 29.79 -8.96 -28.25
N LYS A 3 29.59 -8.63 -29.54
CA LYS A 3 29.91 -7.30 -30.07
C LYS A 3 28.96 -6.29 -29.44
N ARG A 4 29.48 -5.43 -28.56
CA ARG A 4 28.77 -4.24 -28.14
C ARG A 4 28.66 -3.32 -29.36
N GLN A 5 27.45 -3.16 -29.88
CA GLN A 5 27.16 -2.11 -30.83
C GLN A 5 27.16 -0.78 -30.11
N VAL A 6 28.17 0.04 -30.39
CA VAL A 6 28.20 1.44 -29.92
C VAL A 6 27.43 2.24 -30.95
N TYR A 7 26.26 2.75 -30.57
CA TYR A 7 25.55 3.70 -31.40
C TYR A 7 26.18 5.07 -31.24
N THR A 8 26.79 5.56 -32.30
CA THR A 8 27.23 6.96 -32.40
C THR A 8 26.06 7.79 -32.91
N PHE A 9 25.51 8.64 -32.04
CA PHE A 9 24.53 9.62 -32.48
C PHE A 9 25.19 10.79 -33.18
N ASP A 10 24.52 11.34 -34.20
CA ASP A 10 24.89 12.59 -34.82
C ASP A 10 25.06 13.68 -33.74
N GLU A 11 26.15 14.45 -33.83
CA GLU A 11 26.50 15.50 -32.85
C GLU A 11 25.35 16.53 -32.68
N LYS A 12 24.63 16.85 -33.75
CA LYS A 12 23.43 17.70 -33.70
C LYS A 12 22.28 17.09 -32.93
N TYR A 13 22.07 15.80 -33.12
CA TYR A 13 21.02 15.05 -32.40
C TYR A 13 21.38 14.91 -30.93
N LYS A 14 22.66 14.64 -30.66
CA LYS A 14 23.21 14.54 -29.30
C LYS A 14 23.07 15.88 -28.54
N ALA A 15 23.42 16.99 -29.20
CA ALA A 15 23.30 18.34 -28.64
C ALA A 15 21.83 18.70 -28.39
N GLY A 16 20.92 18.33 -29.30
CA GLY A 16 19.48 18.52 -29.12
C GLY A 16 18.90 17.67 -27.99
N LEU A 17 19.35 16.42 -27.87
CA LEU A 17 18.91 15.50 -26.79
C LEU A 17 19.41 15.99 -25.43
N LEU A 18 20.68 16.37 -25.32
CA LEU A 18 21.26 16.92 -24.10
C LEU A 18 20.59 18.25 -23.72
N SER A 19 20.35 19.16 -24.66
CA SER A 19 19.64 20.41 -24.42
C SER A 19 18.18 20.19 -23.94
N ASN A 20 17.51 19.16 -24.43
CA ASN A 20 16.18 18.82 -23.96
C ASN A 20 16.22 18.10 -22.60
N MET A 21 17.23 17.28 -22.34
CA MET A 21 17.43 16.68 -21.01
C MET A 21 17.79 17.75 -19.98
N ASP A 22 18.65 18.69 -20.30
CA ASP A 22 18.98 19.80 -19.38
C ASP A 22 17.78 20.69 -19.07
N LYS A 23 16.84 20.82 -20.01
CA LYS A 23 15.59 21.54 -19.78
C LYS A 23 14.55 20.73 -19.01
N ALA A 24 14.57 19.40 -19.16
CA ALA A 24 13.60 18.51 -18.52
C ALA A 24 14.00 18.10 -17.10
N TYR A 25 15.31 18.07 -16.79
CA TYR A 25 15.82 17.56 -15.51
C TYR A 25 16.91 18.49 -14.96
N GLU A 26 16.51 19.55 -14.30
CA GLU A 26 17.42 20.33 -13.48
C GLU A 26 17.55 19.66 -12.11
N THR A 27 18.71 19.08 -11.84
CA THR A 27 19.00 18.54 -10.50
C THR A 27 19.49 19.67 -9.62
N ARG A 28 18.83 19.91 -8.50
CA ARG A 28 19.29 20.82 -7.46
C ARG A 28 19.58 20.05 -6.20
N ARG A 29 20.72 20.35 -5.60
CA ARG A 29 21.04 19.92 -4.26
C ARG A 29 20.36 20.87 -3.27
N LEU A 30 19.50 20.31 -2.43
CA LEU A 30 18.82 21.04 -1.37
C LEU A 30 19.60 20.90 -0.08
N PHE A 31 19.95 22.04 0.51
CA PHE A 31 20.68 22.10 1.75
C PHE A 31 19.69 22.31 2.91
N LEU A 32 19.91 21.56 3.98
CA LEU A 32 19.13 21.73 5.20
C LEU A 32 19.33 23.12 5.80
N LYS A 33 18.26 23.70 6.31
CA LYS A 33 18.33 24.86 7.20
C LYS A 33 19.11 24.49 8.46
N GLU A 34 19.87 25.42 9.01
CA GLU A 34 20.75 25.16 10.17
C GLU A 34 20.02 24.50 11.33
N LYS A 35 18.79 24.93 11.62
CA LYS A 35 17.97 24.34 12.69
C LYS A 35 17.56 22.89 12.45
N CYS A 36 17.58 22.43 11.20
CA CYS A 36 17.24 21.05 10.84
C CYS A 36 18.43 20.11 10.88
N LYS A 37 19.66 20.62 10.79
CA LYS A 37 20.89 19.82 10.77
C LYS A 37 21.13 19.04 12.06
N THR A 38 20.68 19.58 13.19
CA THR A 38 20.85 18.97 14.52
C THR A 38 19.63 18.15 14.94
N PHE A 39 18.56 18.18 14.16
CA PHE A 39 17.36 17.42 14.49
C PHE A 39 17.60 15.92 14.37
N THR A 40 17.21 15.20 15.42
CA THR A 40 17.28 13.74 15.45
C THR A 40 15.98 13.17 16.01
N LEU A 41 15.60 12.03 15.51
CA LEU A 41 14.48 11.25 16.03
C LEU A 41 14.88 9.77 16.00
N GLU A 42 14.52 9.01 17.01
CA GLU A 42 14.71 7.57 16.97
C GLU A 42 13.69 6.98 15.98
N LYS A 43 14.12 6.18 15.03
CA LYS A 43 13.26 5.47 14.08
C LYS A 43 13.34 3.98 14.28
N GLU A 44 12.29 3.31 13.90
CA GLU A 44 12.23 1.86 13.91
C GLU A 44 12.59 1.28 12.55
N ILE A 45 13.31 0.17 12.57
CA ILE A 45 13.66 -0.61 11.38
C ILE A 45 13.25 -2.06 11.58
N ARG A 46 12.91 -2.74 10.46
CA ARG A 46 12.51 -4.15 10.52
C ARG A 46 13.68 -5.03 10.98
N ASP A 47 13.36 -6.02 11.78
CA ASP A 47 14.24 -7.17 11.94
C ASP A 47 14.02 -8.15 10.80
N LEU A 48 14.96 -8.21 9.85
CA LEU A 48 14.86 -9.01 8.64
C LEU A 48 14.77 -10.51 8.89
N ASP A 49 15.26 -10.97 10.03
CA ASP A 49 15.25 -12.39 10.39
C ASP A 49 13.83 -12.90 10.72
N VAL A 50 12.92 -12.01 11.06
CA VAL A 50 11.53 -12.34 11.43
C VAL A 50 10.59 -12.41 10.25
N GLY A 51 10.79 -11.57 9.21
CA GLY A 51 9.87 -11.45 8.07
C GLY A 51 9.77 -12.70 7.17
N SER A 52 10.82 -13.54 7.13
CA SER A 52 10.83 -14.79 6.34
C SER A 52 10.06 -15.94 7.00
N LEU A 53 9.94 -15.93 8.33
CA LEU A 53 9.22 -16.96 9.09
C LEU A 53 7.70 -16.80 8.97
N GLY A 54 7.19 -15.57 8.92
CA GLY A 54 5.74 -15.31 8.85
C GLY A 54 5.10 -15.84 7.56
N GLU A 55 5.67 -15.55 6.38
CA GLU A 55 5.14 -16.02 5.10
C GLU A 55 5.15 -17.55 5.01
N ARG A 56 6.21 -18.19 5.48
CA ARG A 56 6.33 -19.65 5.51
C ARG A 56 5.31 -20.28 6.46
N ASN A 57 5.07 -19.66 7.60
CA ASN A 57 4.07 -20.13 8.57
C ASN A 57 2.65 -20.02 8.01
N VAL A 58 2.31 -18.93 7.34
CA VAL A 58 0.99 -18.77 6.69
C VAL A 58 0.80 -19.81 5.60
N LEU A 59 1.78 -19.97 4.69
CA LEU A 59 1.74 -21.00 3.66
C LEU A 59 1.50 -22.39 4.27
N ASN A 60 2.23 -22.73 5.34
CA ASN A 60 2.09 -24.02 6.00
C ASN A 60 0.70 -24.21 6.61
N LYS A 61 0.19 -23.20 7.29
CA LYS A 61 -1.13 -23.27 7.94
C LYS A 61 -2.26 -23.38 6.93
N ILE A 62 -2.19 -22.62 5.84
CA ILE A 62 -3.19 -22.71 4.75
C ILE A 62 -3.11 -24.08 4.08
N TYR A 63 -1.90 -24.55 3.77
CA TYR A 63 -1.69 -25.86 3.21
C TYR A 63 -2.29 -26.96 4.10
N ASP A 64 -1.94 -26.97 5.38
CA ASP A 64 -2.37 -28.00 6.33
C ASP A 64 -3.90 -27.91 6.61
N ALA A 65 -4.49 -26.72 6.57
CA ALA A 65 -5.94 -26.54 6.69
C ALA A 65 -6.68 -27.09 5.47
N LEU A 66 -6.22 -26.76 4.25
CA LEU A 66 -6.83 -27.26 3.03
C LEU A 66 -6.66 -28.77 2.89
N VAL A 67 -5.50 -29.32 3.26
CA VAL A 67 -5.26 -30.77 3.29
C VAL A 67 -6.24 -31.47 4.22
N ARG A 68 -6.45 -30.97 5.42
CA ARG A 68 -7.40 -31.53 6.37
C ARG A 68 -8.84 -31.38 5.92
N LYS A 69 -9.23 -30.18 5.48
CA LYS A 69 -10.62 -29.87 5.11
C LYS A 69 -11.10 -30.70 3.92
N TYR A 70 -10.26 -30.87 2.93
CA TYR A 70 -10.61 -31.57 1.69
C TYR A 70 -9.97 -32.97 1.58
N ASN A 71 -9.31 -33.44 2.64
CA ASN A 71 -8.63 -34.72 2.69
C ASN A 71 -7.66 -34.89 1.51
N LEU A 72 -6.85 -33.84 1.22
CA LEU A 72 -5.94 -33.82 0.07
C LEU A 72 -4.74 -34.75 0.29
N SER A 73 -4.16 -35.20 -0.80
CA SER A 73 -2.98 -36.07 -0.82
C SER A 73 -1.79 -35.42 -1.52
N THR A 74 -0.72 -36.16 -1.73
CA THR A 74 0.41 -35.74 -2.56
C THR A 74 0.11 -35.76 -4.05
N SER A 75 -0.97 -36.43 -4.47
CA SER A 75 -1.44 -36.51 -5.87
C SER A 75 -2.21 -35.23 -6.23
N THR A 76 -1.62 -34.37 -7.04
CA THR A 76 -2.25 -33.10 -7.49
C THR A 76 -3.46 -33.35 -8.39
N THR A 77 -3.51 -34.50 -9.09
CA THR A 77 -4.65 -34.91 -9.93
C THR A 77 -5.85 -35.26 -9.04
N ASP A 78 -5.64 -36.09 -8.02
CA ASP A 78 -6.70 -36.44 -7.07
C ASP A 78 -7.18 -35.21 -6.31
N ASN A 79 -6.27 -34.30 -5.95
CA ASN A 79 -6.61 -33.06 -5.31
C ASN A 79 -7.52 -32.20 -6.20
N LYS A 80 -7.26 -32.12 -7.52
CA LYS A 80 -8.12 -31.40 -8.47
C LYS A 80 -9.56 -31.95 -8.42
N LEU A 81 -9.71 -33.27 -8.40
CA LEU A 81 -11.04 -33.92 -8.30
C LEU A 81 -11.74 -33.60 -6.97
N ARG A 82 -10.99 -33.58 -5.87
CA ARG A 82 -11.53 -33.24 -4.54
C ARG A 82 -11.96 -31.77 -4.44
N PHE A 83 -11.19 -30.87 -5.00
CA PHE A 83 -11.58 -29.46 -5.10
C PHE A 83 -12.81 -29.28 -6.00
N MET A 84 -12.89 -30.00 -7.13
CA MET A 84 -14.09 -29.98 -7.99
C MET A 84 -15.33 -30.49 -7.23
N ALA A 85 -15.20 -31.59 -6.51
CA ALA A 85 -16.29 -32.12 -5.67
C ALA A 85 -16.71 -31.13 -4.56
N ALA A 86 -15.79 -30.30 -4.08
CA ALA A 86 -16.09 -29.24 -3.14
C ALA A 86 -16.66 -27.97 -3.81
N GLY A 87 -16.87 -27.99 -5.14
CA GLY A 87 -17.49 -26.90 -5.91
C GLY A 87 -16.53 -25.82 -6.37
N TYR A 88 -15.21 -26.07 -6.38
CA TYR A 88 -14.26 -25.18 -7.02
C TYR A 88 -14.37 -25.27 -8.54
N GLN A 89 -14.30 -24.11 -9.19
CA GLN A 89 -14.35 -23.98 -10.63
C GLN A 89 -12.95 -24.15 -11.24
N PHE A 90 -12.84 -24.96 -12.26
CA PHE A 90 -11.61 -25.24 -13.01
C PHE A 90 -11.81 -24.97 -14.49
N GLY A 91 -10.74 -24.71 -15.18
CA GLY A 91 -10.67 -24.40 -16.60
C GLY A 91 -9.77 -23.21 -16.84
N ASP A 92 -9.75 -22.74 -18.05
CA ASP A 92 -8.99 -21.59 -18.53
C ASP A 92 -9.92 -20.41 -18.93
N GLU A 93 -11.18 -20.47 -18.49
CA GLU A 93 -12.19 -19.45 -18.73
C GLU A 93 -12.57 -18.70 -17.44
N ILE A 94 -12.71 -17.40 -17.53
CA ILE A 94 -13.29 -16.56 -16.49
C ILE A 94 -14.81 -16.60 -16.63
N ILE A 95 -15.49 -16.92 -15.55
CA ILE A 95 -16.94 -17.03 -15.46
C ILE A 95 -17.47 -15.75 -14.85
N GLY A 96 -18.15 -14.95 -15.64
CA GLY A 96 -18.80 -13.72 -15.18
C GLY A 96 -20.31 -13.89 -15.09
N HIS A 97 -20.94 -13.27 -14.10
CA HIS A 97 -22.37 -13.14 -13.99
C HIS A 97 -22.77 -11.71 -14.29
N ALA A 98 -23.41 -11.48 -15.42
CA ALA A 98 -23.94 -10.18 -15.79
C ALA A 98 -25.46 -10.15 -15.58
N LEU A 99 -25.95 -9.07 -14.96
CA LEU A 99 -27.39 -8.79 -14.92
C LEU A 99 -27.86 -8.44 -16.35
N TYR A 100 -28.97 -9.05 -16.77
CA TYR A 100 -29.61 -8.65 -18.01
C TYR A 100 -30.38 -7.35 -17.79
N GLY A 101 -29.89 -6.29 -18.43
CA GLY A 101 -30.59 -5.04 -18.54
C GLY A 101 -29.92 -3.85 -17.85
N GLU A 102 -28.82 -3.35 -18.42
CA GLU A 102 -28.40 -1.96 -18.18
C GLU A 102 -29.42 -0.92 -18.74
N TYR A 103 -30.49 -1.39 -19.39
CA TYR A 103 -31.52 -0.58 -20.02
C TYR A 103 -32.95 -1.03 -19.67
N VAL A 104 -33.22 -1.26 -18.40
CA VAL A 104 -34.63 -1.33 -17.98
C VAL A 104 -35.06 0.09 -17.62
N ARG A 105 -35.97 0.64 -18.45
CA ARG A 105 -36.67 1.88 -18.12
C ARG A 105 -37.29 1.77 -16.75
N THR A 106 -37.19 2.85 -16.00
CA THR A 106 -37.61 3.01 -14.59
C THR A 106 -39.08 2.72 -14.28
N ASP A 107 -39.84 2.24 -15.22
CA ASP A 107 -41.30 2.10 -15.14
C ASP A 107 -41.79 0.65 -15.12
N MET A 108 -40.88 -0.32 -15.14
CA MET A 108 -41.26 -1.74 -15.01
C MET A 108 -40.65 -2.34 -13.76
N VAL A 109 -41.47 -2.69 -12.80
CA VAL A 109 -41.10 -3.54 -11.67
C VAL A 109 -40.84 -4.93 -12.23
N ALA A 110 -39.57 -5.31 -12.36
CA ALA A 110 -39.22 -6.66 -12.78
C ALA A 110 -39.28 -7.59 -11.57
N GLU A 111 -40.24 -8.51 -11.53
CA GLU A 111 -40.36 -9.54 -10.52
C GLU A 111 -39.31 -10.65 -10.65
N SER A 112 -38.50 -10.67 -11.69
CA SER A 112 -37.42 -11.64 -11.84
C SER A 112 -36.16 -11.01 -12.44
N THR A 113 -35.04 -11.20 -11.76
CA THR A 113 -33.72 -10.80 -12.24
C THR A 113 -33.08 -11.97 -12.96
N THR A 114 -32.89 -11.87 -14.28
CA THR A 114 -32.23 -12.89 -15.08
C THR A 114 -30.74 -12.60 -15.15
N TYR A 115 -29.92 -13.56 -14.73
CA TYR A 115 -28.46 -13.48 -14.82
C TYR A 115 -27.97 -14.26 -16.04
N TYR A 116 -27.07 -13.64 -16.79
CA TYR A 116 -26.30 -14.36 -17.79
C TYR A 116 -24.98 -14.81 -17.23
N THR A 117 -24.63 -16.05 -17.51
CA THR A 117 -23.30 -16.55 -17.30
C THR A 117 -22.47 -16.29 -18.54
N THR A 118 -21.48 -15.43 -18.45
CA THR A 118 -20.51 -15.20 -19.52
C THR A 118 -19.26 -16.04 -19.25
N ARG A 119 -18.68 -16.60 -20.32
CA ARG A 119 -17.41 -17.33 -20.27
C ARG A 119 -16.43 -16.68 -21.22
N LYS A 120 -15.25 -16.34 -20.74
CA LYS A 120 -14.19 -15.71 -21.54
C LYS A 120 -12.88 -16.42 -21.30
N LEU A 121 -12.21 -16.85 -22.37
CA LEU A 121 -10.87 -17.39 -22.26
C LEU A 121 -9.91 -16.41 -21.59
N VAL A 122 -9.08 -16.94 -20.70
CA VAL A 122 -8.07 -16.13 -20.01
C VAL A 122 -7.08 -15.55 -21.00
N ASN A 123 -6.93 -14.24 -20.93
CA ASN A 123 -5.83 -13.50 -21.55
C ASN A 123 -5.03 -12.85 -20.42
N THR A 124 -3.83 -13.37 -20.15
CA THR A 124 -3.01 -12.95 -19.00
C THR A 124 -2.64 -11.47 -19.01
N HIS A 125 -2.57 -10.82 -20.19
CA HIS A 125 -2.33 -9.39 -20.30
C HIS A 125 -3.56 -8.55 -19.93
N LYS A 126 -4.74 -8.97 -20.38
CA LYS A 126 -5.99 -8.24 -20.13
C LYS A 126 -6.55 -8.50 -18.73
N HIS A 127 -6.51 -9.75 -18.26
CA HIS A 127 -7.08 -10.17 -16.97
C HIS A 127 -6.09 -10.06 -15.79
N GLY A 128 -4.94 -9.41 -16.00
CA GLY A 128 -3.97 -9.16 -14.92
C GLY A 128 -4.53 -8.27 -13.80
N ILE A 129 -5.35 -7.29 -14.16
CA ILE A 129 -6.02 -6.39 -13.20
C ILE A 129 -7.09 -7.16 -12.41
N GLU A 130 -7.89 -7.99 -13.07
CA GLU A 130 -8.91 -8.82 -12.41
C GLU A 130 -8.29 -9.80 -11.42
N LEU A 131 -7.17 -10.44 -11.80
CA LEU A 131 -6.41 -11.27 -10.86
C LEU A 131 -5.94 -10.47 -9.64
N LEU A 132 -5.41 -9.26 -9.83
CA LEU A 132 -4.96 -8.42 -8.73
C LEU A 132 -6.12 -8.04 -7.81
N HIS A 133 -7.30 -7.72 -8.35
CA HIS A 133 -8.50 -7.46 -7.56
C HIS A 133 -8.89 -8.67 -6.71
N SER A 134 -8.88 -9.88 -7.30
CA SER A 134 -9.18 -11.11 -6.56
C SER A 134 -8.14 -11.40 -5.47
N VAL A 135 -6.86 -11.17 -5.76
CA VAL A 135 -5.79 -11.28 -4.75
C VAL A 135 -6.00 -10.27 -3.63
N ASP A 136 -6.41 -9.06 -3.94
CA ASP A 136 -6.70 -8.01 -2.96
C ASP A 136 -7.94 -8.34 -2.11
N ALA A 137 -8.96 -8.93 -2.70
CA ALA A 137 -10.13 -9.40 -1.97
C ALA A 137 -9.76 -10.51 -0.97
N ILE A 138 -8.90 -11.46 -1.37
CA ILE A 138 -8.37 -12.51 -0.48
C ILE A 138 -7.46 -11.90 0.59
N LYS A 139 -6.57 -10.98 0.21
CA LYS A 139 -5.69 -10.23 1.11
C LYS A 139 -6.48 -9.53 2.21
N SER A 140 -7.66 -8.98 1.88
CA SER A 140 -8.49 -8.24 2.83
C SER A 140 -8.79 -9.01 4.11
N THR A 141 -8.67 -10.33 4.11
CA THR A 141 -8.93 -11.18 5.28
C THR A 141 -7.70 -11.46 6.14
N ILE A 142 -6.49 -11.20 5.64
CA ILE A 142 -5.25 -11.64 6.29
C ILE A 142 -4.24 -10.53 6.59
N GLY A 143 -4.52 -9.28 6.18
CA GLY A 143 -3.64 -8.15 6.46
C GLY A 143 -2.22 -8.24 5.88
N MET A 144 -2.01 -9.08 4.86
CA MET A 144 -0.73 -9.19 4.14
C MET A 144 -0.70 -8.29 2.91
N GLN A 145 0.48 -8.02 2.38
CA GLN A 145 0.60 -7.37 1.08
C GLN A 145 0.16 -8.29 -0.05
N SER A 146 -0.50 -7.74 -1.08
CA SER A 146 -1.01 -8.48 -2.26
C SER A 146 0.06 -9.34 -2.93
N ALA A 147 1.29 -8.83 -3.06
CA ALA A 147 2.41 -9.58 -3.64
C ALA A 147 2.74 -10.87 -2.85
N LYS A 148 2.64 -10.80 -1.52
CA LYS A 148 2.88 -11.97 -0.65
C LYS A 148 1.74 -12.99 -0.74
N VAL A 149 0.50 -12.52 -0.74
CA VAL A 149 -0.67 -13.39 -0.94
C VAL A 149 -0.60 -14.06 -2.30
N LYS A 150 -0.30 -13.32 -3.37
CA LYS A 150 -0.08 -13.88 -4.70
C LYS A 150 0.99 -14.96 -4.70
N THR A 151 2.13 -14.73 -4.04
CA THR A 151 3.21 -15.71 -3.92
C THR A 151 2.74 -16.98 -3.22
N ILE A 152 1.94 -16.88 -2.16
CA ILE A 152 1.37 -18.05 -1.46
C ILE A 152 0.44 -18.82 -2.39
N LEU A 153 -0.46 -18.14 -3.09
CA LEU A 153 -1.38 -18.77 -4.05
C LEU A 153 -0.63 -19.46 -5.18
N GLU A 154 0.40 -18.82 -5.74
CA GLU A 154 1.26 -19.43 -6.77
C GLU A 154 2.00 -20.67 -6.25
N ARG A 155 2.50 -20.63 -5.02
CA ARG A 155 3.16 -21.78 -4.39
C ARG A 155 2.21 -22.95 -4.18
N LEU A 156 0.96 -22.70 -3.83
CA LEU A 156 -0.04 -23.75 -3.60
C LEU A 156 -0.59 -24.35 -4.89
N PHE A 157 -0.85 -23.53 -5.91
CA PHE A 157 -1.71 -23.93 -7.01
C PHE A 157 -1.08 -23.90 -8.40
N ARG A 158 -0.01 -23.12 -8.62
CA ARG A 158 0.57 -22.94 -9.96
C ARG A 158 1.68 -23.94 -10.24
N ARG A 159 1.76 -24.43 -11.49
CA ARG A 159 2.89 -25.20 -12.01
C ARG A 159 4.16 -24.32 -12.03
N GLY A 160 5.30 -24.91 -11.69
CA GLY A 160 6.60 -24.20 -11.64
C GLY A 160 6.98 -23.73 -10.24
N GLY A 161 8.22 -23.23 -10.09
CA GLY A 161 8.78 -22.89 -8.79
C GLY A 161 9.08 -24.11 -7.91
N SER A 162 9.20 -23.89 -6.60
CA SER A 162 9.45 -24.98 -5.63
C SER A 162 8.32 -26.01 -5.65
N SER A 163 8.67 -27.29 -5.67
CA SER A 163 7.71 -28.39 -5.55
C SER A 163 7.13 -28.57 -4.15
N TYR A 164 7.67 -27.83 -3.18
CA TYR A 164 7.25 -27.92 -1.79
C TYR A 164 5.84 -27.35 -1.59
N LYS A 165 4.97 -28.17 -1.02
CA LYS A 165 3.60 -27.80 -0.67
C LYS A 165 2.72 -27.38 -1.87
N LYS A 166 2.82 -28.11 -2.99
CA LYS A 166 1.90 -27.98 -4.11
C LYS A 166 0.62 -28.80 -3.88
N LEU A 167 -0.51 -28.14 -3.97
CA LEU A 167 -1.83 -28.78 -3.95
C LEU A 167 -2.35 -29.07 -5.36
N LEU A 168 -2.03 -28.16 -6.30
CA LEU A 168 -2.38 -28.27 -7.72
C LEU A 168 -1.17 -27.92 -8.59
N LEU A 169 -1.24 -28.26 -9.88
CA LEU A 169 -0.24 -27.92 -10.90
C LEU A 169 -0.91 -27.21 -12.09
N LEU A 170 -1.57 -26.09 -11.82
CA LEU A 170 -2.26 -25.30 -12.83
C LEU A 170 -1.25 -24.57 -13.72
N ASP A 171 -1.51 -24.51 -15.01
CA ASP A 171 -0.79 -23.59 -15.87
C ASP A 171 -1.17 -22.14 -15.58
N ILE A 172 -0.60 -21.18 -16.32
CA ILE A 172 -0.83 -19.80 -16.01
C ILE A 172 -2.28 -19.36 -16.27
N SER A 173 -2.90 -19.85 -17.33
CA SER A 173 -4.29 -19.51 -17.69
C SER A 173 -5.27 -20.19 -16.73
N GLU A 174 -5.07 -21.46 -16.44
CA GLU A 174 -5.83 -22.18 -15.41
C GLU A 174 -5.70 -21.52 -14.03
N PHE A 175 -4.50 -21.06 -13.67
CA PHE A 175 -4.26 -20.39 -12.40
C PHE A 175 -5.04 -19.07 -12.29
N TYR A 176 -5.02 -18.24 -13.33
CA TYR A 176 -5.80 -17.00 -13.36
C TYR A 176 -7.29 -17.28 -13.21
N ALA A 177 -7.82 -18.18 -14.03
CA ALA A 177 -9.23 -18.59 -13.96
C ALA A 177 -9.59 -19.16 -12.59
N PHE A 178 -8.73 -20.01 -12.03
CA PHE A 178 -8.95 -20.61 -10.71
C PHE A 178 -9.05 -19.57 -9.60
N ILE A 179 -8.14 -18.60 -9.55
CA ILE A 179 -8.15 -17.56 -8.51
C ILE A 179 -9.38 -16.67 -8.67
N ILE A 180 -9.65 -16.20 -9.90
CA ILE A 180 -10.76 -15.27 -10.16
C ILE A 180 -12.12 -15.95 -9.92
N ASN A 181 -12.32 -17.14 -10.47
CA ASN A 181 -13.61 -17.83 -10.35
C ASN A 181 -13.91 -18.35 -8.93
N ASN A 182 -12.88 -18.55 -8.12
CA ASN A 182 -13.01 -19.08 -6.77
C ASN A 182 -12.64 -18.04 -5.67
N GLU A 183 -12.59 -16.76 -6.02
CA GLU A 183 -12.21 -15.68 -5.12
C GLU A 183 -12.92 -15.78 -3.76
N HIS A 184 -14.24 -15.86 -3.78
CA HIS A 184 -15.04 -15.89 -2.55
C HIS A 184 -14.66 -17.09 -1.66
N ARG A 185 -14.48 -18.28 -2.24
CA ARG A 185 -14.11 -19.49 -1.49
C ARG A 185 -12.71 -19.37 -0.91
N LEU A 186 -11.76 -18.95 -1.73
CA LEU A 186 -10.37 -18.73 -1.28
C LEU A 186 -10.31 -17.68 -0.18
N LYS A 187 -11.10 -16.62 -0.30
CA LYS A 187 -11.23 -15.59 0.74
C LYS A 187 -11.69 -16.20 2.08
N GLU A 188 -12.72 -17.04 2.06
CA GLU A 188 -13.20 -17.72 3.27
C GLU A 188 -12.15 -18.68 3.85
N GLU A 189 -11.48 -19.49 3.02
CA GLU A 189 -10.42 -20.40 3.48
C GLU A 189 -9.27 -19.64 4.18
N PHE A 190 -8.86 -18.52 3.58
CA PHE A 190 -7.82 -17.69 4.16
C PHE A 190 -8.28 -17.04 5.47
N ARG A 191 -9.53 -16.60 5.53
CA ARG A 191 -10.13 -16.02 6.74
C ARG A 191 -10.18 -17.04 7.89
N GLU A 192 -10.68 -18.25 7.63
CA GLU A 192 -10.76 -19.32 8.64
C GLU A 192 -9.40 -19.67 9.24
N VAL A 193 -8.38 -19.77 8.39
CA VAL A 193 -7.02 -20.10 8.83
C VAL A 193 -6.42 -18.97 9.66
N THR A 194 -6.66 -17.73 9.29
CA THR A 194 -6.02 -16.57 9.93
C THR A 194 -6.75 -16.11 11.19
N ALA A 195 -8.05 -16.36 11.31
CA ALA A 195 -8.80 -16.05 12.52
C ALA A 195 -8.21 -16.74 13.78
N GLY A 196 -7.65 -17.95 13.63
CA GLY A 196 -6.97 -18.67 14.71
C GLY A 196 -5.52 -18.24 14.95
N MET A 197 -4.93 -17.42 14.06
CA MET A 197 -3.52 -17.01 14.19
C MET A 197 -3.33 -15.79 15.10
N ASN A 198 -4.32 -14.91 15.16
CA ASN A 198 -4.25 -13.69 15.98
C ASN A 198 -4.18 -13.97 17.49
N THR A 199 -4.55 -15.17 17.92
CA THR A 199 -4.54 -15.57 19.33
C THR A 199 -3.26 -16.27 19.80
N GLN A 200 -2.36 -16.68 18.91
CA GLN A 200 -1.23 -17.54 19.27
C GLN A 200 0.16 -16.90 19.23
N MET A 201 0.32 -15.66 18.77
CA MET A 201 1.65 -15.07 18.63
C MET A 201 1.82 -13.84 19.54
N THR A 202 2.07 -14.10 20.80
CA THR A 202 2.39 -13.07 21.81
C THR A 202 3.88 -13.03 22.18
N LEU A 203 4.78 -13.13 21.22
CA LEU A 203 6.18 -12.77 21.48
C LEU A 203 6.36 -11.31 21.08
N PRO A 204 6.69 -10.41 22.02
CA PRO A 204 7.02 -9.03 21.72
C PRO A 204 8.39 -8.99 21.03
N LEU A 205 8.40 -9.09 19.71
CA LEU A 205 9.60 -8.79 18.95
C LEU A 205 9.69 -7.27 18.87
N ASN A 206 10.56 -6.69 19.65
CA ASN A 206 10.83 -5.27 19.59
C ASN A 206 11.49 -4.93 18.24
N PRO A 207 11.05 -3.89 17.55
CA PRO A 207 11.73 -3.44 16.33
C PRO A 207 13.16 -3.01 16.66
N LYS A 208 14.06 -3.16 15.71
CA LYS A 208 15.40 -2.56 15.83
C LYS A 208 15.25 -1.04 15.74
N LYS A 209 16.02 -0.34 16.55
CA LYS A 209 16.01 1.12 16.60
C LYS A 209 17.25 1.70 15.92
N SER A 210 17.08 2.87 15.31
CA SER A 210 18.16 3.61 14.67
C SER A 210 17.87 5.11 14.78
N ILE A 211 18.89 5.93 14.63
CA ILE A 211 18.69 7.38 14.66
C ILE A 211 18.38 7.88 13.25
N PHE A 212 17.29 8.62 13.14
CA PHE A 212 16.93 9.36 11.95
C PHE A 212 17.52 10.77 12.01
N HIS A 213 18.06 11.21 10.89
CA HIS A 213 18.43 12.59 10.61
C HIS A 213 17.71 13.02 9.34
N ILE A 214 17.27 14.26 9.26
CA ILE A 214 16.73 14.78 8.01
C ILE A 214 17.85 14.74 6.96
N PRO A 215 17.69 14.00 5.85
CA PRO A 215 18.75 13.84 4.88
C PRO A 215 18.94 15.10 4.04
N GLU A 216 20.18 15.46 3.75
CA GLU A 216 20.51 16.28 2.59
C GLU A 216 20.33 15.40 1.35
N GLN A 217 19.62 15.89 0.35
CA GLN A 217 19.35 15.10 -0.84
C GLN A 217 19.29 15.95 -2.10
N ASP A 218 19.55 15.31 -3.22
CA ASP A 218 19.35 15.91 -4.53
C ASP A 218 17.90 15.70 -4.96
N PHE A 219 17.27 16.78 -5.41
CA PHE A 219 15.93 16.75 -5.94
C PHE A 219 15.96 17.09 -7.42
N TYR A 220 15.08 16.49 -8.17
CA TYR A 220 14.89 16.80 -9.58
C TYR A 220 13.77 17.83 -9.70
N LYS A 221 14.04 18.88 -10.47
CA LYS A 221 13.01 19.83 -10.82
C LYS A 221 11.95 19.14 -11.67
N TYR A 222 10.73 19.42 -11.38
CA TYR A 222 9.61 18.92 -12.13
C TYR A 222 9.50 19.59 -13.51
N ASP A 223 9.05 18.86 -14.54
CA ASP A 223 8.82 19.40 -15.88
C ASP A 223 7.63 20.38 -15.83
N PRO A 224 7.84 21.67 -16.17
CA PRO A 224 6.76 22.67 -16.21
C PRO A 224 5.66 22.36 -17.22
N GLY A 225 5.84 21.36 -18.10
CA GLY A 225 4.81 20.87 -19.02
C GLY A 225 3.75 19.99 -18.38
N VAL A 226 3.95 19.53 -17.14
CA VAL A 226 2.96 18.71 -16.43
C VAL A 226 1.99 19.62 -15.69
N LYS A 227 0.73 19.55 -16.05
CA LYS A 227 -0.38 20.28 -15.44
C LYS A 227 -0.49 19.92 -13.96
N ASN A 228 -0.16 20.78 -13.07
CA ASN A 228 -0.30 20.78 -11.61
C ASN A 228 1.03 21.02 -10.90
N GLU A 229 1.76 22.05 -11.29
CA GLU A 229 2.76 22.62 -10.39
C GLU A 229 2.01 23.13 -9.15
N VAL A 230 2.19 22.42 -8.06
CA VAL A 230 1.77 22.87 -6.75
C VAL A 230 2.96 23.53 -6.10
N GLU A 231 2.81 24.75 -5.63
CA GLU A 231 3.82 25.38 -4.78
C GLU A 231 3.90 24.61 -3.48
N TYR A 232 5.10 24.14 -3.16
CA TYR A 232 5.36 23.45 -1.91
C TYR A 232 5.93 24.41 -0.89
N LEU A 233 5.54 24.15 0.33
CA LEU A 233 6.02 24.88 1.48
C LEU A 233 7.55 24.87 1.55
N THR A 234 8.16 26.03 1.63
CA THR A 234 9.58 26.18 1.99
C THR A 234 9.73 25.91 3.48
N ASN A 235 10.50 24.90 3.87
CA ASN A 235 10.46 24.43 5.24
C ASN A 235 11.82 23.94 5.75
N ALA A 236 12.07 22.64 5.79
CA ALA A 236 13.32 22.08 6.29
C ALA A 236 14.53 22.37 5.38
N TYR A 237 14.31 22.68 4.11
CA TYR A 237 15.36 22.94 3.14
C TYR A 237 15.39 24.37 2.66
N HIS A 238 16.56 24.84 2.23
CA HIS A 238 16.70 26.05 1.42
C HIS A 238 16.20 25.76 0.01
N ASP A 239 15.51 26.71 -0.58
CA ASP A 239 15.02 26.64 -1.97
C ASP A 239 14.05 25.47 -2.26
N TYR A 240 13.42 24.91 -1.25
CA TYR A 240 12.37 23.92 -1.42
C TYR A 240 11.08 24.62 -1.84
N THR A 241 10.91 24.77 -3.14
CA THR A 241 9.78 25.45 -3.76
C THR A 241 9.09 24.54 -4.77
N SER A 242 8.01 25.00 -5.40
CA SER A 242 7.29 24.26 -6.43
C SER A 242 8.22 23.68 -7.50
N GLY A 243 7.92 22.53 -8.01
CA GLY A 243 8.70 21.82 -8.99
C GLY A 243 9.82 20.93 -8.43
N TYR A 244 10.02 20.91 -7.10
CA TYR A 244 10.93 19.99 -6.45
C TYR A 244 10.15 19.03 -5.59
N ALA A 245 10.22 17.76 -5.89
CA ALA A 245 9.47 16.76 -5.14
C ALA A 245 10.22 15.44 -5.05
N THR A 246 10.19 14.82 -3.89
CA THR A 246 10.52 13.41 -3.72
C THR A 246 9.41 12.51 -4.26
N SER A 247 8.17 13.03 -4.30
CA SER A 247 7.01 12.44 -4.94
C SER A 247 6.40 13.46 -5.89
N LEU A 248 6.16 13.05 -7.12
CA LEU A 248 5.65 13.93 -8.18
C LEU A 248 4.16 14.26 -8.05
N VAL A 249 3.44 13.50 -7.22
CA VAL A 249 1.99 13.63 -7.06
C VAL A 249 1.66 13.82 -5.60
N ARG A 250 0.94 14.92 -5.29
CA ARG A 250 0.33 15.15 -3.99
C ARG A 250 -1.13 14.74 -4.01
N SER A 251 -1.57 14.05 -2.98
CA SER A 251 -2.99 13.83 -2.74
C SER A 251 -3.67 15.15 -2.31
N THR A 252 -5.00 15.19 -2.38
CA THR A 252 -5.76 16.36 -1.90
C THR A 252 -5.49 16.64 -0.43
N SER A 253 -5.45 15.60 0.42
CA SER A 253 -5.16 15.73 1.84
C SER A 253 -3.77 16.30 2.10
N GLU A 254 -2.74 15.86 1.34
CA GLU A 254 -1.39 16.41 1.44
C GLU A 254 -1.32 17.88 1.05
N MET A 255 -1.95 18.26 -0.08
CA MET A 255 -1.97 19.66 -0.53
C MET A 255 -2.64 20.57 0.50
N LEU A 256 -3.79 20.17 1.01
CA LEU A 256 -4.51 20.93 2.04
C LEU A 256 -3.70 21.03 3.33
N PHE A 257 -3.01 19.97 3.71
CA PHE A 257 -2.16 19.97 4.89
C PHE A 257 -0.94 20.90 4.74
N GLU A 258 -0.27 20.87 3.58
CA GLU A 258 0.83 21.78 3.27
C GLU A 258 0.36 23.25 3.31
N GLN A 259 -0.79 23.57 2.72
CA GLN A 259 -1.41 24.90 2.77
C GLN A 259 -1.78 25.32 4.21
N PHE A 260 -2.31 24.39 4.99
CA PHE A 260 -2.59 24.63 6.41
C PHE A 260 -1.30 25.00 7.16
N CYS A 261 -0.23 24.24 6.99
CA CYS A 261 1.07 24.52 7.61
C CYS A 261 1.62 25.89 7.18
N GLU A 262 1.48 26.25 5.90
CA GLU A 262 1.95 27.53 5.37
C GLU A 262 1.21 28.72 5.97
N SER A 263 -0.06 28.55 6.30
CA SER A 263 -0.89 29.60 6.93
C SER A 263 -0.58 29.85 8.40
N ARG A 264 0.33 29.06 9.01
CA ARG A 264 0.58 29.11 10.45
C ARG A 264 1.93 29.75 10.80
N ASP A 265 1.88 30.76 11.63
CA ASP A 265 3.06 31.46 12.11
C ASP A 265 3.83 30.71 13.22
N ASP A 266 3.24 29.70 13.86
CA ASP A 266 3.85 28.96 14.96
C ASP A 266 4.76 27.81 14.50
N ILE A 267 4.78 27.52 13.21
CA ILE A 267 5.64 26.47 12.63
C ILE A 267 7.05 27.02 12.36
N GLU A 268 8.06 26.28 12.80
CA GLU A 268 9.47 26.58 12.53
C GLU A 268 9.93 25.96 11.20
N TRP A 269 9.60 24.68 10.99
CA TRP A 269 9.86 23.99 9.74
C TRP A 269 8.95 22.76 9.59
N VAL A 270 8.77 22.35 8.33
CA VAL A 270 8.08 21.15 7.93
C VAL A 270 9.03 20.31 7.07
N TYR A 271 9.12 19.04 7.32
CA TYR A 271 9.83 18.06 6.50
C TYR A 271 8.84 17.07 5.90
N LYS A 272 8.78 17.00 4.56
CA LYS A 272 8.08 15.94 3.86
C LYS A 272 8.99 14.71 3.81
N ASN A 273 8.56 13.65 4.46
CA ASN A 273 9.29 12.40 4.47
C ASN A 273 9.16 11.65 3.15
N GLY A 274 10.04 10.69 2.89
CA GLY A 274 9.95 9.83 1.71
C GLY A 274 9.19 8.54 1.99
N ASP A 275 8.70 7.93 0.93
CA ASP A 275 7.82 6.74 0.99
C ASP A 275 8.57 5.43 1.20
N THR A 276 9.83 5.37 0.80
CA THR A 276 10.68 4.18 0.88
C THR A 276 12.15 4.55 0.98
N GLY A 277 12.90 3.84 1.81
CA GLY A 277 14.36 4.00 1.90
C GLY A 277 14.86 4.03 3.34
N GLN A 278 16.11 3.57 3.52
CA GLN A 278 16.69 3.50 4.86
C GLN A 278 17.03 4.88 5.44
N GLN A 279 17.14 5.91 4.62
CA GLN A 279 17.42 7.28 5.07
C GLN A 279 16.20 7.96 5.69
N TYR A 280 14.99 7.51 5.39
CA TYR A 280 13.76 8.14 5.84
C TYR A 280 13.33 7.68 7.24
N PHE A 281 12.50 8.50 7.85
CA PHE A 281 11.86 8.18 9.12
C PHE A 281 10.83 7.07 8.93
N SER A 282 10.86 6.08 9.80
CA SER A 282 9.97 4.93 9.72
C SER A 282 9.60 4.39 11.10
N ILE A 283 8.41 3.84 11.18
CA ILE A 283 7.86 3.13 12.33
C ILE A 283 7.53 1.70 11.87
N VAL A 284 7.76 0.72 12.71
CA VAL A 284 7.40 -0.66 12.43
C VAL A 284 5.97 -0.91 12.86
N TYR A 285 5.15 -1.38 11.95
CA TYR A 285 3.84 -1.95 12.30
C TYR A 285 3.81 -3.44 12.00
N ARG A 286 2.86 -4.13 12.61
CA ARG A 286 2.63 -5.55 12.38
C ARG A 286 1.33 -5.77 11.64
N ASP A 287 1.37 -6.67 10.68
CA ASP A 287 0.14 -7.16 10.06
C ASP A 287 -0.56 -8.18 10.98
N GLY A 288 -1.75 -8.62 10.57
CA GLY A 288 -2.51 -9.63 11.31
C GLY A 288 -1.78 -10.97 11.51
N LEU A 289 -0.65 -11.17 10.85
CA LEU A 289 0.21 -12.35 10.93
C LEU A 289 1.52 -12.08 11.70
N GLN A 290 1.60 -10.93 12.35
CA GLN A 290 2.76 -10.46 13.10
C GLN A 290 4.03 -10.24 12.27
N ASN A 291 3.92 -10.14 10.92
CA ASN A 291 5.04 -9.72 10.10
C ASN A 291 5.31 -8.23 10.32
N GLN A 292 6.58 -7.87 10.37
CA GLN A 292 7.00 -6.49 10.50
C GLN A 292 7.01 -5.79 9.14
N TRP A 293 6.39 -4.63 9.08
CA TRP A 293 6.37 -3.73 7.93
C TRP A 293 6.83 -2.34 8.34
N LEU A 294 7.42 -1.61 7.41
CA LEU A 294 7.76 -0.21 7.63
C LEU A 294 6.58 0.68 7.21
N PHE A 295 6.26 1.59 8.08
CA PHE A 295 5.36 2.69 7.85
C PHE A 295 6.19 3.98 7.85
N TYR A 296 6.08 4.75 6.80
CA TYR A 296 6.75 6.02 6.61
C TYR A 296 5.71 7.12 6.75
N ALA A 297 5.68 7.79 7.90
CA ALA A 297 4.77 8.91 8.11
C ALA A 297 5.12 10.05 7.14
N ASP A 298 4.12 10.76 6.64
CA ASP A 298 4.28 11.73 5.57
C ASP A 298 5.07 12.96 5.96
N TYR A 299 4.87 13.48 7.19
CA TYR A 299 5.44 14.75 7.61
C TYR A 299 6.01 14.70 9.02
N ILE A 300 7.12 15.42 9.21
CA ILE A 300 7.64 15.78 10.53
C ILE A 300 7.64 17.31 10.61
N ILE A 301 7.05 17.86 11.66
CA ILE A 301 6.89 19.28 11.84
C ILE A 301 7.50 19.70 13.18
N MET A 302 8.26 20.77 13.18
CA MET A 302 8.76 21.42 14.38
C MET A 302 8.03 22.74 14.57
N LYS A 303 7.44 22.94 15.72
CA LYS A 303 6.91 24.24 16.11
C LYS A 303 8.00 25.13 16.74
N LYS A 304 7.75 26.43 16.78
CA LYS A 304 8.68 27.42 17.35
C LYS A 304 8.90 27.24 18.85
N ASP A 305 7.98 26.62 19.54
CA ASP A 305 8.09 26.25 20.96
C ASP A 305 8.90 24.98 21.22
N GLY A 306 9.37 24.31 20.15
CA GLY A 306 10.13 23.06 20.20
C GLY A 306 9.26 21.80 20.15
N THR A 307 7.95 21.94 20.05
CA THR A 307 7.03 20.78 19.93
C THR A 307 7.22 20.09 18.58
N VAL A 308 7.37 18.76 18.60
CA VAL A 308 7.50 17.95 17.39
C VAL A 308 6.19 17.21 17.10
N TRP A 309 5.71 17.36 15.89
CA TRP A 309 4.58 16.64 15.36
C TRP A 309 5.02 15.69 14.25
N VAL A 310 4.45 14.50 14.25
CA VAL A 310 4.58 13.53 13.13
C VAL A 310 3.20 13.25 12.59
N ILE A 311 3.00 13.48 11.31
CA ILE A 311 1.69 13.41 10.65
C ILE A 311 1.70 12.42 9.50
N GLU A 312 0.65 11.64 9.44
CA GLU A 312 0.29 10.82 8.29
C GLU A 312 -0.97 11.36 7.65
N THR A 313 -0.93 11.58 6.35
CA THR A 313 -2.11 11.99 5.58
C THR A 313 -2.75 10.79 4.90
N LYS A 314 -4.06 10.75 4.87
CA LYS A 314 -4.81 9.70 4.20
C LYS A 314 -5.93 10.29 3.35
N GLY A 315 -6.30 9.56 2.30
CA GLY A 315 -7.40 9.96 1.45
C GLY A 315 -8.66 10.21 2.25
N GLY A 316 -9.33 11.31 1.93
CA GLY A 316 -10.50 11.79 2.64
C GLY A 316 -11.80 11.15 2.19
N GLU A 317 -12.87 11.60 2.80
CA GLU A 317 -14.24 11.27 2.42
C GLU A 317 -14.77 12.35 1.46
N THR A 318 -15.29 11.93 0.31
CA THR A 318 -16.00 12.83 -0.60
C THR A 318 -17.33 12.22 -0.96
N LYS A 319 -18.43 12.91 -0.65
CA LYS A 319 -19.81 12.44 -0.89
C LYS A 319 -20.10 11.07 -0.26
N GLY A 320 -19.65 10.85 0.96
CA GLY A 320 -19.87 9.61 1.71
C GLY A 320 -19.14 8.38 1.17
N LYS A 321 -18.08 8.58 0.36
CA LYS A 321 -17.23 7.50 -0.12
C LYS A 321 -15.80 7.69 0.36
N ASP A 322 -15.32 6.72 1.10
CA ASP A 322 -13.93 6.66 1.52
C ASP A 322 -12.99 6.44 0.34
N LYS A 323 -11.88 7.16 0.34
CA LYS A 323 -10.79 6.95 -0.60
C LYS A 323 -9.60 6.30 0.11
N ASN A 324 -9.13 5.18 -0.45
CA ASN A 324 -7.85 4.54 -0.11
C ASN A 324 -7.62 4.21 1.36
N ILE A 325 -8.62 3.70 2.05
CA ILE A 325 -8.41 3.13 3.38
C ILE A 325 -8.14 1.64 3.23
N ASP A 326 -6.90 1.26 3.48
CA ASP A 326 -6.42 -0.11 3.53
C ASP A 326 -6.74 -0.72 4.90
N ILE A 327 -7.05 -2.01 4.95
CA ILE A 327 -7.22 -2.81 6.19
C ILE A 327 -6.01 -2.69 7.14
N GLN A 328 -4.83 -2.39 6.61
CA GLN A 328 -3.63 -2.20 7.43
C GLN A 328 -3.54 -0.82 8.09
N ILE A 329 -4.45 0.09 7.78
CA ILE A 329 -4.42 1.44 8.35
C ILE A 329 -4.61 1.42 9.86
N GLU A 330 -5.45 0.53 10.37
CA GLU A 330 -5.64 0.36 11.81
C GLU A 330 -4.35 -0.14 12.50
N ASN A 331 -3.66 -1.10 11.89
CA ASN A 331 -2.37 -1.58 12.39
C ASN A 331 -1.31 -0.47 12.40
N LYS A 332 -1.28 0.35 11.35
CA LYS A 332 -0.40 1.52 11.26
C LYS A 332 -0.75 2.56 12.31
N PHE A 333 -2.03 2.85 12.48
CA PHE A 333 -2.54 3.79 13.47
C PHE A 333 -2.13 3.38 14.88
N ASN A 334 -2.37 2.13 15.26
CA ASN A 334 -2.04 1.61 16.57
C ASN A 334 -0.52 1.58 16.83
N ALA A 335 0.28 1.22 15.81
CA ALA A 335 1.74 1.27 15.91
C ALA A 335 2.22 2.71 16.08
N PHE A 336 1.64 3.66 15.36
CA PHE A 336 2.00 5.07 15.45
C PHE A 336 1.63 5.66 16.82
N LYS A 337 0.43 5.36 17.33
CA LYS A 337 -0.01 5.74 18.68
C LYS A 337 0.98 5.27 19.74
N ASN A 338 1.38 4.01 19.68
CA ASN A 338 2.32 3.42 20.65
C ASN A 338 3.70 4.06 20.54
N TYR A 339 4.20 4.25 19.31
CA TYR A 339 5.47 4.90 19.06
C TYR A 339 5.48 6.35 19.58
N ALA A 340 4.44 7.12 19.28
CA ALA A 340 4.33 8.50 19.72
C ALA A 340 4.27 8.62 21.25
N ALA A 341 3.56 7.72 21.91
CA ALA A 341 3.50 7.67 23.38
C ALA A 341 4.88 7.34 23.99
N GLU A 342 5.63 6.37 23.41
CA GLU A 342 6.98 6.02 23.87
C GLU A 342 7.97 7.19 23.78
N HIS A 343 7.84 7.99 22.70
CA HIS A 343 8.76 9.09 22.39
C HIS A 343 8.25 10.48 22.82
N SER A 344 7.09 10.55 23.48
CA SER A 344 6.45 11.82 23.91
C SER A 344 6.27 12.80 22.73
N LEU A 345 5.83 12.30 21.58
CA LEU A 345 5.61 13.06 20.36
C LEU A 345 4.14 13.38 20.19
N HIS A 346 3.87 14.52 19.59
CA HIS A 346 2.55 14.80 19.02
C HIS A 346 2.43 14.09 17.67
N TRP A 347 1.25 13.55 17.39
CA TRP A 347 1.04 12.77 16.19
C TRP A 347 -0.41 12.80 15.74
N GLY A 348 -0.66 12.35 14.54
CA GLY A 348 -2.02 12.11 14.09
C GLY A 348 -2.12 11.63 12.64
N PHE A 349 -3.26 11.01 12.36
CA PHE A 349 -3.72 10.77 11.01
C PHE A 349 -4.58 11.96 10.59
N VAL A 350 -4.27 12.56 9.44
CA VAL A 350 -4.99 13.69 8.89
C VAL A 350 -5.73 13.27 7.64
N ARG A 351 -7.01 13.60 7.55
CA ARG A 351 -7.87 13.35 6.39
C ARG A 351 -8.64 14.61 6.02
N ASP A 352 -9.03 14.71 4.75
CA ASP A 352 -9.91 15.77 4.30
C ASP A 352 -11.36 15.30 4.20
N LYS A 353 -12.29 16.13 4.63
CA LYS A 353 -13.73 15.98 4.39
C LYS A 353 -14.25 17.32 3.88
N ASP A 354 -14.75 17.31 2.65
CA ASP A 354 -15.27 18.52 1.98
C ASP A 354 -14.27 19.70 2.02
N ASN A 355 -13.00 19.43 1.74
CA ASN A 355 -11.86 20.37 1.78
C ASN A 355 -11.53 20.92 3.18
N GLN A 356 -12.05 20.36 4.24
CA GLN A 356 -11.63 20.66 5.60
C GLN A 356 -10.77 19.52 6.14
N LEU A 357 -9.74 19.87 6.90
CA LEU A 357 -8.83 18.89 7.50
C LEU A 357 -9.28 18.50 8.89
N TYR A 358 -9.27 17.20 9.13
CA TYR A 358 -9.55 16.59 10.41
C TYR A 358 -8.36 15.72 10.82
N ILE A 359 -8.12 15.64 12.11
CA ILE A 359 -7.08 14.82 12.71
C ILE A 359 -7.70 13.80 13.66
N ASN A 360 -7.11 12.61 13.68
CA ASN A 360 -7.36 11.60 14.69
C ASN A 360 -6.03 11.12 15.28
N ASN A 361 -5.89 11.26 16.60
CA ASN A 361 -4.72 10.83 17.38
C ASN A 361 -5.12 10.06 18.65
N THR A 362 -6.36 9.63 18.74
CA THR A 362 -6.93 8.97 19.93
C THR A 362 -7.21 7.49 19.74
N GLU A 363 -8.26 7.15 19.01
CA GLU A 363 -8.64 5.78 18.69
C GLU A 363 -8.96 5.64 17.21
N PHE A 364 -8.60 4.51 16.63
CA PHE A 364 -8.86 4.30 15.22
C PHE A 364 -10.35 4.30 14.91
N ALA A 365 -10.76 5.20 14.04
CA ALA A 365 -12.11 5.27 13.49
C ALA A 365 -12.04 5.35 11.97
N HIS A 366 -12.71 4.43 11.30
CA HIS A 366 -12.75 4.37 9.84
C HIS A 366 -13.62 5.49 9.26
N ASP A 367 -14.77 5.71 9.89
CA ASP A 367 -15.76 6.71 9.50
C ASP A 367 -15.36 8.10 10.02
N MET A 368 -15.29 9.09 9.13
CA MET A 368 -14.99 10.47 9.51
C MET A 368 -16.16 11.20 10.20
N SER A 369 -17.30 10.58 10.34
CA SER A 369 -18.40 11.09 11.19
C SER A 369 -18.26 10.72 12.67
N ASP A 370 -17.27 9.89 13.00
CA ASP A 370 -16.95 9.51 14.37
C ASP A 370 -16.32 10.67 15.14
N ASP A 371 -16.64 10.81 16.43
CA ASP A 371 -16.18 11.88 17.31
C ASP A 371 -14.65 11.89 17.53
N HIS A 372 -13.94 10.83 17.16
CA HIS A 372 -12.47 10.78 17.18
C HIS A 372 -11.80 11.64 16.10
N TRP A 373 -12.55 12.04 15.08
CA TRP A 373 -12.09 12.97 14.05
C TRP A 373 -12.44 14.40 14.42
N VAL A 374 -11.46 15.15 14.87
CA VAL A 374 -11.62 16.56 15.25
C VAL A 374 -11.02 17.47 14.19
N PRO A 375 -11.54 18.70 14.02
CA PRO A 375 -10.92 19.67 13.11
C PRO A 375 -9.45 19.88 13.44
N LEU A 376 -8.57 19.80 12.43
CA LEU A 376 -7.12 19.93 12.62
C LEU A 376 -6.74 21.24 13.34
N SER A 377 -7.44 22.32 13.07
CA SER A 377 -7.19 23.64 13.68
C SER A 377 -7.46 23.70 15.20
N GLN A 378 -8.13 22.69 15.76
CA GLN A 378 -8.40 22.65 17.21
C GLN A 378 -7.33 21.89 17.97
N GLU A 379 -6.68 20.94 17.32
CA GLU A 379 -5.73 20.03 17.96
C GLU A 379 -4.28 20.38 17.64
N PHE A 380 -4.00 20.83 16.43
CA PHE A 380 -2.67 21.20 15.96
C PHE A 380 -2.37 22.68 16.32
#